data_529d699565ee8920574fdbcf7d0ffb30
#
_entry.id   529d699565ee8920574fdbcf7d0ffb30
#
_cell.length_a   1.000
_cell.length_b   1.000
_cell.length_c   1.000
_cell.angle_alpha   90.00
_cell.angle_beta   90.00
_cell.angle_gamma   90.00
#
_symmetry.space_group_name_H-M   'P 1'
#
loop_
_entity.id
_entity.type
_entity.pdbx_description
1 polymer ?
#
loop_
_entity_poly.entity_id
_entity_poly.type
_entity_poly.pdbx_seq_one_letter_code
_entity_poly.pdbx_strand_id
1 'polypeptide(L)'
;SASISYILTGTDINGCSNTDTISLSVIQSLVLGINPPNPTVCIGENVNVNVNGAVTYSWYPNTGLNTNTGNSVQISPSINTNYFVVGTDNFGCTDTLQFTVNVNPVPTVNVTNNPSICQGSSAALMATGTNNYSWFPNTGLNSTIGAVVTATPIVSTTYYVVGEDVNGCKDTATTTVSVNPNPSLSTFPTSATICMGDTSMLYVSGASTYIWSPNTAISSTTTDTVTIYPVVNTTYNILGIDSLGCSSIANIPITVNVPPVITVSPNTSICLGETTILTSNGAVQYNWSPTSTLSSSTGNSVSATPTTTTSYLVTGTDANSCSATASVIVNVLPLPILQLSPIAATLCDGESVTLTASGANT
;
A
#
# COMPACT_ATOMS: atom_id res chain seq x y z
N SER A 1 71.33 -3.51 42.04
CA SER A 1 71.75 -4.58 42.95
C SER A 1 73.26 -4.39 43.34
N ALA A 2 73.50 -4.18 44.62
CA ALA A 2 74.90 -4.15 45.16
C ALA A 2 75.08 -5.42 45.95
N SER A 3 76.08 -6.22 45.54
CA SER A 3 76.56 -7.32 46.37
C SER A 3 77.54 -6.73 47.38
N ILE A 4 77.42 -7.02 48.64
CA ILE A 4 78.32 -6.61 49.73
C ILE A 4 78.95 -7.87 50.29
N SER A 5 80.29 -7.88 50.35
CA SER A 5 81.04 -8.97 51.00
C SER A 5 81.49 -8.49 52.36
N TYR A 6 81.15 -9.23 53.36
CA TYR A 6 81.65 -9.03 54.73
C TYR A 6 82.76 -10.02 55.00
N ILE A 7 83.88 -9.52 55.50
CA ILE A 7 85.02 -10.34 55.89
C ILE A 7 85.06 -10.40 57.42
N LEU A 8 84.95 -11.61 57.96
CA LEU A 8 85.09 -11.86 59.38
C LEU A 8 86.51 -12.33 59.62
N THR A 9 87.22 -11.62 60.49
CA THR A 9 88.58 -12.02 60.92
C THR A 9 88.47 -12.49 62.36
N GLY A 10 88.82 -13.77 62.55
CA GLY A 10 89.01 -14.35 63.88
C GLY A 10 90.45 -14.46 64.21
N THR A 11 90.89 -14.03 65.44
CA THR A 11 92.24 -14.16 65.90
C THR A 11 92.25 -14.98 67.21
N ASP A 12 93.09 -16.04 67.29
CA ASP A 12 93.23 -16.90 68.46
C ASP A 12 94.11 -16.26 69.57
N ILE A 13 94.17 -16.89 70.76
CA ILE A 13 94.94 -16.41 71.89
C ILE A 13 96.43 -16.37 71.64
N ASN A 14 96.96 -17.06 70.62
CA ASN A 14 98.38 -17.09 70.21
C ASN A 14 98.67 -16.04 69.12
N GLY A 15 97.66 -15.21 68.72
CA GLY A 15 97.81 -14.18 67.71
C GLY A 15 97.64 -14.65 66.26
N CYS A 16 97.28 -15.92 66.03
CA CYS A 16 97.04 -16.44 64.69
C CYS A 16 95.61 -16.01 64.24
N SER A 17 95.55 -15.37 63.08
CA SER A 17 94.27 -14.90 62.52
C SER A 17 93.89 -15.66 61.26
N ASN A 18 92.62 -15.94 61.11
CA ASN A 18 92.03 -16.48 59.89
C ASN A 18 90.83 -15.61 59.51
N THR A 19 90.58 -15.54 58.20
CA THR A 19 89.45 -14.74 57.66
C THR A 19 88.48 -15.67 56.91
N ASP A 20 87.19 -15.40 57.14
CA ASP A 20 86.13 -16.01 56.33
C ASP A 20 85.32 -14.89 55.68
N THR A 21 84.74 -15.12 54.49
CA THR A 21 84.04 -14.11 53.69
C THR A 21 82.65 -14.59 53.42
N ILE A 22 81.61 -13.79 53.81
CA ILE A 22 80.22 -14.00 53.42
C ILE A 22 79.82 -12.93 52.39
N SER A 23 79.26 -13.33 51.27
CA SER A 23 78.73 -12.43 50.23
C SER A 23 77.20 -12.37 50.34
N LEU A 24 76.71 -11.16 50.57
CA LEU A 24 75.30 -10.85 50.59
C LEU A 24 74.92 -10.25 49.24
N SER A 25 74.08 -10.96 48.47
CA SER A 25 73.54 -10.44 47.21
C SER A 25 72.21 -9.76 47.48
N VAL A 26 72.14 -8.48 47.15
CA VAL A 26 70.84 -7.71 47.17
C VAL A 26 70.23 -7.81 45.79
N ILE A 27 69.13 -8.44 45.69
CA ILE A 27 68.32 -8.57 44.46
C ILE A 27 67.52 -7.30 44.28
N GLN A 28 67.36 -6.86 43.01
CA GLN A 28 66.49 -5.71 42.68
C GLN A 28 65.04 -6.04 43.07
N SER A 29 64.29 -5.02 43.62
CA SER A 29 62.89 -5.18 43.96
C SER A 29 62.08 -5.58 42.75
N LEU A 30 61.21 -6.55 42.91
CA LEU A 30 60.20 -6.95 41.92
C LEU A 30 59.26 -5.76 41.67
N VAL A 31 58.85 -5.52 40.42
CA VAL A 31 57.88 -4.52 40.02
C VAL A 31 56.87 -5.19 39.09
N LEU A 32 55.60 -5.19 39.47
CA LEU A 32 54.51 -5.73 38.70
C LEU A 32 53.93 -4.68 37.75
N GLY A 33 53.67 -5.08 36.48
CA GLY A 33 52.93 -4.28 35.52
C GLY A 33 51.58 -4.92 35.20
N ILE A 34 50.56 -4.12 34.92
CA ILE A 34 49.21 -4.56 34.59
C ILE A 34 48.75 -4.02 33.23
N ASN A 35 48.02 -4.84 32.47
CA ASN A 35 47.39 -4.47 31.20
C ASN A 35 45.99 -5.11 31.09
N PRO A 36 44.90 -4.32 30.86
CA PRO A 36 44.86 -2.85 30.80
C PRO A 36 45.15 -2.20 32.18
N PRO A 37 45.65 -0.95 32.23
CA PRO A 37 46.01 -0.28 33.51
C PRO A 37 44.78 0.11 34.32
N ASN A 38 43.62 0.35 33.69
CA ASN A 38 42.34 0.66 34.29
C ASN A 38 41.27 -0.23 33.70
N PRO A 39 41.15 -1.50 34.11
CA PRO A 39 40.19 -2.41 33.55
C PRO A 39 38.76 -2.01 33.85
N THR A 40 37.90 -2.02 32.80
CA THR A 40 36.48 -1.78 32.90
C THR A 40 35.73 -2.94 32.27
N VAL A 41 34.51 -3.20 32.77
CA VAL A 41 33.65 -4.28 32.27
C VAL A 41 32.19 -3.90 32.42
N CYS A 42 31.35 -4.38 31.52
CA CYS A 42 29.88 -4.27 31.67
C CYS A 42 29.36 -5.37 32.60
N ILE A 43 28.30 -5.11 33.35
CA ILE A 43 27.66 -6.13 34.18
C ILE A 43 27.33 -7.37 33.32
N GLY A 44 27.81 -8.54 33.78
CA GLY A 44 27.59 -9.84 33.09
C GLY A 44 28.62 -10.18 32.04
N GLU A 45 29.52 -9.28 31.68
CA GLU A 45 30.62 -9.52 30.80
C GLU A 45 31.95 -9.78 31.57
N ASN A 46 33.05 -9.98 30.87
CA ASN A 46 34.36 -10.21 31.47
C ASN A 46 35.42 -9.36 30.79
N VAL A 47 36.48 -9.07 31.54
CA VAL A 47 37.71 -8.43 31.04
C VAL A 47 38.94 -9.33 31.30
N ASN A 48 39.78 -9.45 30.31
CA ASN A 48 41.06 -10.14 30.47
C ASN A 48 42.10 -9.17 31.05
N VAL A 49 42.67 -9.51 32.19
CA VAL A 49 43.72 -8.75 32.83
C VAL A 49 45.01 -9.57 32.81
N ASN A 50 46.07 -8.98 32.28
CA ASN A 50 47.38 -9.57 32.20
C ASN A 50 48.35 -8.83 33.14
N VAL A 51 49.14 -9.58 33.88
CA VAL A 51 50.16 -9.04 34.78
C VAL A 51 51.51 -9.62 34.37
N ASN A 52 52.57 -8.81 34.46
CA ASN A 52 53.93 -9.19 34.18
C ASN A 52 54.86 -8.74 35.30
N GLY A 53 56.14 -9.17 35.24
CA GLY A 53 57.18 -8.80 36.19
C GLY A 53 57.56 -9.91 37.16
N ALA A 54 56.79 -10.99 37.30
CA ALA A 54 57.07 -12.12 38.19
C ALA A 54 57.04 -13.47 37.43
N VAL A 55 57.33 -14.57 38.15
CA VAL A 55 57.30 -15.93 37.62
C VAL A 55 56.02 -16.66 37.98
N THR A 56 55.51 -16.43 39.17
CA THR A 56 54.25 -16.97 39.63
C THR A 56 53.35 -15.85 40.16
N TYR A 57 52.03 -16.05 40.06
CA TYR A 57 51.02 -15.04 40.46
C TYR A 57 49.91 -15.72 41.23
N SER A 58 49.41 -15.02 42.25
CA SER A 58 48.21 -15.37 42.99
C SER A 58 47.30 -14.12 43.16
N TRP A 59 46.02 -14.33 42.94
CA TRP A 59 45.01 -13.27 42.87
C TRP A 59 43.98 -13.37 43.99
N TYR A 60 43.54 -12.22 44.51
CA TYR A 60 42.43 -12.15 45.49
C TYR A 60 41.72 -10.79 45.39
N PRO A 61 40.44 -10.70 45.76
CA PRO A 61 39.53 -11.80 46.15
C PRO A 61 39.26 -12.75 44.95
N ASN A 62 38.81 -13.97 45.19
CA ASN A 62 38.47 -14.94 44.16
C ASN A 62 37.12 -14.63 43.44
N THR A 63 36.37 -13.65 43.96
CA THR A 63 35.03 -13.29 43.39
C THR A 63 35.18 -12.78 41.96
N GLY A 64 34.47 -13.41 41.01
CA GLY A 64 34.45 -13.04 39.60
C GLY A 64 35.70 -13.44 38.82
N LEU A 65 36.62 -14.19 39.41
CA LEU A 65 37.81 -14.72 38.71
C LEU A 65 37.53 -16.07 38.09
N ASN A 66 38.00 -16.32 36.85
CA ASN A 66 37.98 -17.66 36.26
C ASN A 66 39.09 -18.57 36.86
N THR A 67 40.16 -17.99 37.33
CA THR A 67 41.27 -18.65 38.07
C THR A 67 41.91 -17.64 39.00
N ASN A 68 42.50 -18.09 40.10
CA ASN A 68 43.23 -17.26 41.04
C ASN A 68 44.75 -17.38 40.91
N THR A 69 45.26 -18.03 39.88
CA THR A 69 46.67 -18.20 39.59
C THR A 69 46.96 -17.90 38.11
N GLY A 70 48.23 -17.59 37.80
CA GLY A 70 48.71 -17.33 36.45
C GLY A 70 48.81 -15.84 36.14
N ASN A 71 49.48 -15.51 35.05
CA ASN A 71 49.75 -14.14 34.62
C ASN A 71 48.58 -13.49 33.80
N SER A 72 47.58 -14.27 33.42
CA SER A 72 46.41 -13.81 32.69
C SER A 72 45.16 -14.38 33.34
N VAL A 73 44.24 -13.51 33.77
CA VAL A 73 43.01 -13.86 34.44
C VAL A 73 41.83 -13.13 33.82
N GLN A 74 40.74 -13.85 33.64
CA GLN A 74 39.48 -13.30 33.19
C GLN A 74 38.64 -12.91 34.42
N ILE A 75 38.19 -11.65 34.45
CA ILE A 75 37.54 -11.05 35.62
C ILE A 75 36.17 -10.58 35.24
N SER A 76 35.11 -10.98 36.00
CA SER A 76 33.71 -10.67 35.76
C SER A 76 33.00 -10.32 37.08
N PRO A 77 33.33 -9.21 37.75
CA PRO A 77 32.67 -8.78 38.97
C PRO A 77 31.28 -8.18 38.67
N SER A 78 30.35 -8.27 39.62
CA SER A 78 29.02 -7.65 39.52
C SER A 78 28.97 -6.18 40.06
N ILE A 79 30.01 -5.76 40.78
CA ILE A 79 30.18 -4.40 41.32
C ILE A 79 31.66 -3.99 41.23
N ASN A 80 31.93 -2.69 41.32
CA ASN A 80 33.32 -2.20 41.36
C ASN A 80 34.10 -2.96 42.45
N THR A 81 35.15 -3.63 42.05
CA THR A 81 35.89 -4.54 42.94
C THR A 81 37.37 -4.26 42.88
N ASN A 82 37.99 -4.14 44.06
CA ASN A 82 39.45 -4.06 44.20
C ASN A 82 40.07 -5.43 44.21
N TYR A 83 41.01 -5.65 43.33
CA TYR A 83 41.79 -6.87 43.22
C TYR A 83 43.22 -6.59 43.61
N PHE A 84 43.85 -7.65 44.11
CA PHE A 84 45.27 -7.70 44.44
C PHE A 84 45.89 -8.88 43.75
N VAL A 85 47.06 -8.69 43.19
CA VAL A 85 47.86 -9.76 42.62
C VAL A 85 49.21 -9.74 43.32
N VAL A 86 49.60 -10.89 43.86
CA VAL A 86 50.93 -11.13 44.42
C VAL A 86 51.74 -11.86 43.39
N GLY A 87 52.80 -11.24 42.91
CA GLY A 87 53.82 -11.86 42.06
C GLY A 87 55.02 -12.34 42.89
N THR A 88 55.60 -13.47 42.54
CA THR A 88 56.79 -14.04 43.13
C THR A 88 57.84 -14.34 42.07
N ASP A 89 59.08 -13.90 42.27
CA ASP A 89 60.21 -14.18 41.37
C ASP A 89 60.90 -15.54 41.65
N ASN A 90 61.96 -15.87 40.87
CA ASN A 90 62.70 -17.07 41.04
C ASN A 90 63.52 -17.16 42.38
N PHE A 91 63.63 -16.04 43.08
CA PHE A 91 64.37 -15.94 44.35
C PHE A 91 63.42 -15.91 45.55
N GLY A 92 62.13 -15.96 45.34
CA GLY A 92 61.14 -15.89 46.40
C GLY A 92 60.75 -14.46 46.81
N CYS A 93 61.27 -13.44 46.14
CA CYS A 93 60.88 -12.06 46.39
C CYS A 93 59.44 -11.81 45.88
N THR A 94 58.64 -11.13 46.64
CA THR A 94 57.24 -10.86 46.32
C THR A 94 56.95 -9.34 46.16
N ASP A 95 56.04 -9.01 45.24
CA ASP A 95 55.46 -7.71 45.13
C ASP A 95 53.92 -7.84 45.03
N THR A 96 53.16 -6.85 45.46
CA THR A 96 51.73 -6.82 45.44
C THR A 96 51.21 -5.60 44.68
N LEU A 97 50.52 -5.87 43.58
CA LEU A 97 49.83 -4.83 42.80
C LEU A 97 48.34 -4.80 43.15
N GLN A 98 47.83 -3.63 43.52
CA GLN A 98 46.40 -3.36 43.71
C GLN A 98 45.86 -2.61 42.51
N PHE A 99 44.67 -3.01 42.06
CA PHE A 99 43.91 -2.31 41.01
C PHE A 99 42.42 -2.49 41.22
N THR A 100 41.62 -1.61 40.59
CA THR A 100 40.15 -1.68 40.63
C THR A 100 39.64 -2.06 39.27
N VAL A 101 38.74 -3.04 39.21
CA VAL A 101 37.90 -3.29 38.01
C VAL A 101 36.61 -2.48 38.20
N ASN A 102 36.42 -1.52 37.30
CA ASN A 102 35.18 -0.73 37.28
C ASN A 102 34.09 -1.44 36.50
N VAL A 103 32.89 -1.53 37.08
CA VAL A 103 31.73 -2.19 36.48
C VAL A 103 30.74 -1.15 36.02
N ASN A 104 30.48 -1.13 34.72
CA ASN A 104 29.49 -0.24 34.13
C ASN A 104 28.11 -0.93 34.10
N PRO A 105 27.05 -0.23 34.44
CA PRO A 105 25.69 -0.76 34.31
C PRO A 105 25.36 -1.00 32.83
N VAL A 106 24.54 -2.02 32.55
CA VAL A 106 23.96 -2.22 31.22
C VAL A 106 22.88 -1.14 30.98
N PRO A 107 22.90 -0.43 29.85
CA PRO A 107 21.88 0.54 29.54
C PRO A 107 20.50 -0.13 29.36
N THR A 108 19.42 0.65 29.42
CA THR A 108 18.07 0.17 29.08
C THR A 108 17.67 0.76 27.73
N VAL A 109 17.53 -0.08 26.72
CA VAL A 109 17.05 0.29 25.39
C VAL A 109 15.55 0.19 25.34
N ASN A 110 14.87 1.28 24.94
CA ASN A 110 13.44 1.28 24.66
C ASN A 110 13.21 1.55 23.18
N VAL A 111 12.14 0.98 22.62
CA VAL A 111 11.79 1.11 21.20
C VAL A 111 10.30 1.36 21.03
N THR A 112 9.91 1.98 19.92
CA THR A 112 8.51 2.19 19.50
C THR A 112 7.71 0.89 19.61
N ASN A 113 6.52 0.97 20.22
CA ASN A 113 5.64 -0.18 20.42
C ASN A 113 5.00 -0.62 19.08
N ASN A 114 5.25 -1.82 18.67
CA ASN A 114 4.62 -2.62 17.60
C ASN A 114 3.67 -1.86 16.65
N PRO A 115 4.17 -1.02 15.73
CA PRO A 115 3.31 -0.28 14.80
C PRO A 115 2.63 -1.21 13.79
N SER A 116 1.43 -0.83 13.35
CA SER A 116 0.69 -1.51 12.28
C SER A 116 0.59 -0.59 11.08
N ILE A 117 0.88 -1.10 9.89
CA ILE A 117 0.86 -0.37 8.62
C ILE A 117 0.12 -1.17 7.55
N CYS A 118 -0.36 -0.48 6.53
CA CYS A 118 -0.86 -1.12 5.32
C CYS A 118 0.30 -1.50 4.39
N GLN A 119 0.09 -2.50 3.56
CA GLN A 119 1.06 -2.90 2.54
C GLN A 119 1.44 -1.71 1.66
N GLY A 120 2.75 -1.44 1.54
CA GLY A 120 3.29 -0.30 0.81
C GLY A 120 3.43 0.99 1.62
N SER A 121 2.95 1.03 2.88
CA SER A 121 3.14 2.13 3.80
C SER A 121 4.41 1.97 4.65
N SER A 122 4.76 3.00 5.45
CA SER A 122 5.95 3.01 6.28
C SER A 122 5.62 3.30 7.74
N ALA A 123 6.49 2.84 8.65
CA ALA A 123 6.49 3.20 10.06
C ALA A 123 7.83 3.81 10.46
N ALA A 124 7.79 4.85 11.29
CA ALA A 124 8.98 5.35 11.96
C ALA A 124 9.23 4.52 13.23
N LEU A 125 10.41 3.93 13.35
CA LEU A 125 10.89 3.23 14.53
C LEU A 125 11.87 4.12 15.27
N MET A 126 11.64 4.33 16.56
CA MET A 126 12.47 5.20 17.41
C MET A 126 12.99 4.40 18.59
N ALA A 127 14.31 4.41 18.78
CA ALA A 127 15.00 3.85 19.94
C ALA A 127 15.51 4.96 20.86
N THR A 128 15.50 4.69 22.16
CA THR A 128 15.98 5.61 23.21
C THR A 128 16.73 4.83 24.29
N GLY A 129 17.55 5.52 25.09
CA GLY A 129 18.25 4.96 26.25
C GLY A 129 19.77 4.83 26.09
N THR A 130 20.31 5.00 24.88
CA THR A 130 21.76 4.93 24.61
C THR A 130 22.20 6.01 23.62
N ASN A 131 23.50 5.97 23.23
CA ASN A 131 24.10 6.95 22.32
C ASN A 131 24.13 6.46 20.88
N ASN A 132 24.41 5.18 20.68
CA ASN A 132 24.52 4.55 19.36
C ASN A 132 23.48 3.43 19.22
N TYR A 133 22.92 3.28 18.01
CA TYR A 133 21.92 2.25 17.71
C TYR A 133 22.23 1.53 16.40
N SER A 134 22.07 0.21 16.43
CA SER A 134 22.17 -0.65 15.26
C SER A 134 20.93 -1.52 15.14
N TRP A 135 20.31 -1.56 13.94
CA TRP A 135 19.05 -2.23 13.67
C TRP A 135 19.24 -3.44 12.76
N PHE A 136 18.49 -4.51 13.02
CA PHE A 136 18.43 -5.69 12.15
C PHE A 136 17.09 -6.42 12.30
N PRO A 137 16.66 -7.17 11.25
CA PRO A 137 17.25 -7.27 9.94
C PRO A 137 17.19 -5.94 9.17
N ASN A 138 17.97 -5.79 8.11
CA ASN A 138 17.98 -4.59 7.26
C ASN A 138 16.81 -4.52 6.27
N THR A 139 16.02 -5.60 6.18
CA THR A 139 14.89 -5.72 5.24
C THR A 139 13.87 -4.62 5.45
N GLY A 140 13.64 -3.79 4.42
CA GLY A 140 12.68 -2.70 4.47
C GLY A 140 13.09 -1.50 5.33
N LEU A 141 14.31 -1.44 5.86
CA LEU A 141 14.82 -0.27 6.58
C LEU A 141 15.52 0.69 5.62
N ASN A 142 15.30 1.99 5.83
CA ASN A 142 16.03 3.05 5.13
C ASN A 142 17.48 3.19 5.64
N SER A 143 17.74 2.81 6.88
CA SER A 143 19.06 2.79 7.53
C SER A 143 19.10 1.70 8.58
N THR A 144 20.29 1.14 8.82
CA THR A 144 20.54 0.18 9.92
C THR A 144 21.20 0.83 11.13
N ILE A 145 21.42 2.14 11.11
CA ILE A 145 22.04 2.90 12.20
C ILE A 145 21.24 4.16 12.51
N GLY A 146 21.26 4.57 13.77
CA GLY A 146 20.64 5.80 14.26
C GLY A 146 19.46 5.56 15.20
N ALA A 147 19.11 6.59 15.97
CA ALA A 147 18.03 6.55 16.95
C ALA A 147 16.64 6.44 16.28
N VAL A 148 16.49 6.92 15.04
CA VAL A 148 15.24 6.87 14.27
C VAL A 148 15.53 6.27 12.90
N VAL A 149 14.76 5.25 12.53
CA VAL A 149 14.80 4.63 11.20
C VAL A 149 13.37 4.49 10.66
N THR A 150 13.23 4.45 9.34
CA THR A 150 11.94 4.22 8.68
C THR A 150 11.90 2.78 8.16
N ALA A 151 10.86 2.05 8.53
CA ALA A 151 10.62 0.67 8.10
C ALA A 151 9.47 0.62 7.08
N THR A 152 9.69 -0.04 5.94
CA THR A 152 8.73 -0.30 4.86
C THR A 152 8.71 -1.79 4.49
N PRO A 153 8.46 -2.69 5.45
CA PRO A 153 8.45 -4.12 5.16
C PRO A 153 7.24 -4.50 4.31
N ILE A 154 7.38 -5.51 3.45
CA ILE A 154 6.28 -6.05 2.63
C ILE A 154 5.47 -7.15 3.34
N VAL A 155 6.01 -7.69 4.43
CA VAL A 155 5.37 -8.66 5.34
C VAL A 155 5.66 -8.25 6.78
N SER A 156 4.83 -8.69 7.72
CA SER A 156 5.05 -8.44 9.14
C SER A 156 6.45 -8.89 9.57
N THR A 157 7.22 -7.95 10.11
CA THR A 157 8.66 -8.12 10.38
C THR A 157 8.99 -7.66 11.78
N THR A 158 9.71 -8.50 12.53
CA THR A 158 10.26 -8.13 13.83
C THR A 158 11.66 -7.57 13.64
N TYR A 159 11.88 -6.37 14.16
CA TYR A 159 13.17 -5.69 14.18
C TYR A 159 13.74 -5.71 15.59
N TYR A 160 15.05 -5.84 15.64
CA TYR A 160 15.86 -5.78 16.84
C TYR A 160 16.71 -4.52 16.76
N VAL A 161 16.84 -3.83 17.88
CA VAL A 161 17.76 -2.70 18.01
C VAL A 161 18.74 -2.96 19.14
N VAL A 162 20.02 -2.91 18.82
CA VAL A 162 21.12 -2.91 19.79
C VAL A 162 21.52 -1.47 20.05
N GLY A 163 21.39 -1.06 21.29
CA GLY A 163 21.90 0.22 21.75
C GLY A 163 23.21 0.05 22.49
N GLU A 164 24.17 0.94 22.27
CA GLU A 164 25.50 0.95 22.89
C GLU A 164 25.72 2.32 23.56
N ASP A 165 26.13 2.29 24.83
CA ASP A 165 26.44 3.49 25.59
C ASP A 165 27.87 3.96 25.36
N VAL A 166 28.27 5.05 26.03
CA VAL A 166 29.63 5.62 25.94
C VAL A 166 30.71 4.72 26.53
N ASN A 167 30.34 3.74 27.33
CA ASN A 167 31.25 2.76 27.94
C ASN A 167 31.36 1.48 27.10
N GLY A 168 30.63 1.37 25.99
CA GLY A 168 30.57 0.18 25.14
C GLY A 168 29.59 -0.90 25.63
N CYS A 169 28.80 -0.61 26.70
CA CYS A 169 27.80 -1.54 27.21
C CYS A 169 26.57 -1.56 26.32
N LYS A 170 26.00 -2.76 26.07
CA LYS A 170 24.93 -2.99 25.11
C LYS A 170 23.70 -3.58 25.75
N ASP A 171 22.54 -3.17 25.20
CA ASP A 171 21.25 -3.79 25.44
C ASP A 171 20.48 -3.90 24.14
N THR A 172 19.49 -4.79 24.10
CA THR A 172 18.70 -5.08 22.91
C THR A 172 17.21 -4.99 23.20
N ALA A 173 16.50 -4.23 22.39
CA ALA A 173 15.04 -4.20 22.38
C ALA A 173 14.49 -4.69 21.05
N THR A 174 13.20 -5.06 21.05
CA THR A 174 12.51 -5.59 19.86
C THR A 174 11.20 -4.86 19.61
N THR A 175 10.86 -4.68 18.32
CA THR A 175 9.57 -4.17 17.87
C THR A 175 9.13 -4.92 16.63
N THR A 176 7.83 -5.19 16.50
CA THR A 176 7.25 -5.84 15.32
C THR A 176 6.42 -4.83 14.54
N VAL A 177 6.77 -4.61 13.28
CA VAL A 177 5.93 -3.88 12.33
C VAL A 177 4.95 -4.89 11.71
N SER A 178 3.68 -4.77 12.06
CA SER A 178 2.60 -5.57 11.47
C SER A 178 2.19 -4.98 10.14
N VAL A 179 2.18 -5.78 9.06
CA VAL A 179 1.75 -5.36 7.72
C VAL A 179 0.39 -5.97 7.42
N ASN A 180 -0.61 -5.11 7.25
CA ASN A 180 -1.95 -5.50 6.83
C ASN A 180 -2.04 -5.49 5.30
N PRO A 181 -2.61 -6.51 4.67
CA PRO A 181 -2.84 -6.50 3.23
C PRO A 181 -3.86 -5.42 2.86
N ASN A 182 -3.72 -4.81 1.68
CA ASN A 182 -4.75 -3.94 1.16
C ASN A 182 -5.99 -4.75 0.75
N PRO A 183 -7.21 -4.18 0.82
CA PRO A 183 -8.43 -4.88 0.44
C PRO A 183 -8.41 -5.26 -1.04
N SER A 184 -8.93 -6.45 -1.37
CA SER A 184 -9.10 -6.91 -2.76
C SER A 184 -10.51 -6.56 -3.22
N LEU A 185 -10.64 -5.53 -4.08
CA LEU A 185 -11.92 -5.07 -4.60
C LEU A 185 -12.37 -5.92 -5.79
N SER A 186 -13.64 -6.29 -5.78
CA SER A 186 -14.33 -6.95 -6.88
C SER A 186 -15.49 -6.08 -7.35
N THR A 187 -15.59 -5.84 -8.67
CA THR A 187 -16.62 -4.99 -9.28
C THR A 187 -17.48 -5.77 -10.26
N PHE A 188 -18.76 -5.46 -10.32
CA PHE A 188 -19.69 -6.00 -11.30
C PHE A 188 -20.68 -4.93 -11.79
N PRO A 189 -20.83 -4.81 -13.12
CA PRO A 189 -19.96 -5.36 -14.16
C PRO A 189 -18.57 -4.74 -14.10
N THR A 190 -17.56 -5.36 -14.74
CA THR A 190 -16.21 -4.81 -14.84
C THR A 190 -16.10 -3.67 -15.87
N SER A 191 -17.08 -3.56 -16.76
CA SER A 191 -17.29 -2.46 -17.71
C SER A 191 -18.74 -2.50 -18.21
N ALA A 192 -19.28 -1.38 -18.67
CA ALA A 192 -20.61 -1.34 -19.28
C ALA A 192 -20.64 -0.45 -20.51
N THR A 193 -21.59 -0.76 -21.41
CA THR A 193 -21.95 0.08 -22.56
C THR A 193 -23.42 0.40 -22.44
N ILE A 194 -23.77 1.68 -22.47
CA ILE A 194 -25.15 2.18 -22.36
C ILE A 194 -25.43 3.19 -23.46
N CYS A 195 -26.69 3.42 -23.77
CA CYS A 195 -27.09 4.55 -24.60
C CYS A 195 -27.23 5.83 -23.75
N MET A 196 -26.98 6.97 -24.36
CA MET A 196 -27.21 8.26 -23.70
C MET A 196 -28.69 8.37 -23.26
N GLY A 197 -28.87 8.60 -21.95
CA GLY A 197 -30.18 8.65 -21.31
C GLY A 197 -30.58 7.36 -20.57
N ASP A 198 -29.84 6.26 -20.78
CA ASP A 198 -30.05 5.01 -20.05
C ASP A 198 -29.32 5.01 -18.71
N THR A 199 -29.61 4.04 -17.88
CA THR A 199 -29.00 3.81 -16.58
C THR A 199 -28.34 2.43 -16.52
N SER A 200 -27.30 2.28 -15.69
CA SER A 200 -26.74 0.99 -15.35
C SER A 200 -26.50 0.90 -13.85
N MET A 201 -26.58 -0.32 -13.31
CA MET A 201 -26.27 -0.60 -11.91
C MET A 201 -24.84 -1.13 -11.81
N LEU A 202 -24.07 -0.56 -10.90
CA LEU A 202 -22.71 -0.99 -10.57
C LEU A 202 -22.67 -1.47 -9.12
N TYR A 203 -21.92 -2.53 -8.89
CA TYR A 203 -21.70 -3.13 -7.58
C TYR A 203 -20.21 -3.30 -7.31
N VAL A 204 -19.78 -3.06 -6.06
CA VAL A 204 -18.42 -3.31 -5.57
C VAL A 204 -18.46 -4.05 -4.23
N SER A 205 -17.48 -4.92 -4.01
CA SER A 205 -17.29 -5.64 -2.76
C SER A 205 -15.80 -5.75 -2.40
N GLY A 206 -15.47 -6.22 -1.19
CA GLY A 206 -14.11 -6.48 -0.74
C GLY A 206 -13.51 -5.43 0.22
N ALA A 207 -14.28 -4.40 0.61
CA ALA A 207 -13.90 -3.42 1.63
C ALA A 207 -15.06 -3.13 2.60
N SER A 208 -14.81 -2.33 3.63
CA SER A 208 -15.81 -1.94 4.63
C SER A 208 -16.56 -0.66 4.24
N THR A 209 -15.90 0.25 3.54
CA THR A 209 -16.46 1.50 3.06
C THR A 209 -15.96 1.80 1.65
N TYR A 210 -16.73 2.59 0.89
CA TYR A 210 -16.45 2.92 -0.50
C TYR A 210 -16.58 4.41 -0.74
N ILE A 211 -15.77 4.93 -1.67
CA ILE A 211 -15.88 6.30 -2.18
C ILE A 211 -15.77 6.25 -3.71
N TRP A 212 -16.85 6.70 -4.40
CA TRP A 212 -16.94 6.73 -5.85
C TRP A 212 -16.55 8.10 -6.40
N SER A 213 -15.86 8.13 -7.51
CA SER A 213 -15.56 9.34 -8.29
C SER A 213 -15.58 9.06 -9.79
N PRO A 214 -16.04 9.97 -10.65
CA PRO A 214 -16.61 11.28 -10.30
C PRO A 214 -17.95 11.16 -9.54
N ASN A 215 -18.33 12.23 -8.84
CA ASN A 215 -19.61 12.32 -8.12
C ASN A 215 -20.80 12.77 -8.99
N THR A 216 -20.61 12.84 -10.31
CA THR A 216 -21.62 13.24 -11.28
C THR A 216 -22.25 12.03 -11.96
N ALA A 217 -23.53 12.10 -12.27
CA ALA A 217 -24.29 11.05 -12.94
C ALA A 217 -24.23 9.69 -12.20
N ILE A 218 -24.32 9.72 -10.88
CA ILE A 218 -24.29 8.59 -9.97
C ILE A 218 -25.27 8.81 -8.81
N SER A 219 -25.97 7.77 -8.38
CA SER A 219 -26.99 7.85 -7.33
C SER A 219 -26.44 8.06 -5.92
N SER A 220 -25.24 7.55 -5.66
CA SER A 220 -24.55 7.66 -4.37
C SER A 220 -23.05 7.57 -4.60
N THR A 221 -22.27 8.16 -3.69
CA THR A 221 -20.80 8.09 -3.71
C THR A 221 -20.21 7.23 -2.60
N THR A 222 -21.03 6.59 -1.76
CA THR A 222 -20.57 5.91 -0.54
C THR A 222 -21.17 4.51 -0.32
N THR A 223 -22.11 4.08 -1.18
CA THR A 223 -22.72 2.75 -1.09
C THR A 223 -21.96 1.72 -1.93
N ASP A 224 -22.12 0.45 -1.61
CA ASP A 224 -21.58 -0.68 -2.38
C ASP A 224 -22.27 -0.89 -3.72
N THR A 225 -23.52 -0.42 -3.84
CA THR A 225 -24.36 -0.50 -5.04
C THR A 225 -24.80 0.89 -5.43
N VAL A 226 -24.62 1.25 -6.71
CA VAL A 226 -24.96 2.55 -7.25
C VAL A 226 -25.62 2.40 -8.62
N THR A 227 -26.49 3.36 -8.96
CA THR A 227 -27.03 3.53 -10.32
C THR A 227 -26.33 4.71 -10.98
N ILE A 228 -25.84 4.50 -12.20
CA ILE A 228 -25.16 5.53 -12.99
C ILE A 228 -25.99 5.91 -14.22
N TYR A 229 -25.82 7.17 -14.70
CA TYR A 229 -26.51 7.73 -15.87
C TYR A 229 -25.65 8.77 -16.61
N PRO A 230 -24.39 8.44 -16.96
CA PRO A 230 -23.51 9.37 -17.63
C PRO A 230 -23.97 9.65 -19.05
N VAL A 231 -23.73 10.88 -19.53
CA VAL A 231 -24.06 11.32 -20.89
C VAL A 231 -22.85 11.32 -21.84
N VAL A 232 -21.66 11.03 -21.32
CA VAL A 232 -20.40 10.87 -22.06
C VAL A 232 -19.62 9.71 -21.48
N ASN A 233 -18.67 9.17 -22.24
CA ASN A 233 -17.77 8.12 -21.77
C ASN A 233 -17.16 8.53 -20.43
N THR A 234 -17.33 7.71 -19.40
CA THR A 234 -16.93 8.01 -18.02
C THR A 234 -16.32 6.78 -17.40
N THR A 235 -15.18 6.95 -16.70
CA THR A 235 -14.62 5.91 -15.84
C THR A 235 -14.92 6.25 -14.39
N TYR A 236 -15.64 5.37 -13.70
CA TYR A 236 -15.85 5.48 -12.27
C TYR A 236 -14.72 4.78 -11.52
N ASN A 237 -14.06 5.54 -10.64
CA ASN A 237 -13.01 5.03 -9.74
C ASN A 237 -13.64 4.80 -8.37
N ILE A 238 -13.32 3.68 -7.76
CA ILE A 238 -13.83 3.28 -6.46
C ILE A 238 -12.65 3.13 -5.50
N LEU A 239 -12.57 3.97 -4.48
CA LEU A 239 -11.66 3.77 -3.35
C LEU A 239 -12.40 2.92 -2.32
N GLY A 240 -11.92 1.71 -2.07
CA GLY A 240 -12.41 0.84 -0.99
C GLY A 240 -11.46 0.89 0.19
N ILE A 241 -11.99 1.04 1.40
CA ILE A 241 -11.24 1.11 2.65
C ILE A 241 -11.75 -0.01 3.57
N ASP A 242 -10.85 -0.81 4.11
CA ASP A 242 -11.18 -1.89 5.05
C ASP A 242 -11.31 -1.38 6.50
N SER A 243 -11.61 -2.29 7.43
CA SER A 243 -11.76 -1.97 8.86
C SER A 243 -10.45 -1.59 9.56
N LEU A 244 -9.31 -1.84 8.94
CA LEU A 244 -7.97 -1.49 9.43
C LEU A 244 -7.46 -0.16 8.85
N GLY A 245 -8.25 0.48 7.96
CA GLY A 245 -7.90 1.73 7.28
C GLY A 245 -7.03 1.53 6.03
N CYS A 246 -6.80 0.29 5.59
CA CYS A 246 -6.06 0.02 4.37
C CYS A 246 -6.97 0.17 3.15
N SER A 247 -6.42 0.64 2.03
CA SER A 247 -7.22 1.00 0.86
C SER A 247 -6.70 0.43 -0.44
N SER A 248 -7.61 0.24 -1.38
CA SER A 248 -7.35 -0.11 -2.78
C SER A 248 -8.27 0.67 -3.71
N ILE A 249 -7.91 0.74 -4.99
CA ILE A 249 -8.69 1.40 -6.03
C ILE A 249 -9.09 0.39 -7.09
N ALA A 250 -10.36 0.43 -7.49
CA ALA A 250 -10.89 -0.27 -8.67
C ALA A 250 -11.47 0.75 -9.65
N ASN A 251 -11.55 0.39 -10.95
CA ASN A 251 -12.04 1.26 -12.01
C ASN A 251 -13.08 0.52 -12.86
N ILE A 252 -14.19 1.21 -13.20
CA ILE A 252 -15.23 0.67 -14.10
C ILE A 252 -15.39 1.67 -15.25
N PRO A 253 -14.88 1.35 -16.47
CA PRO A 253 -15.10 2.17 -17.65
C PRO A 253 -16.52 1.99 -18.18
N ILE A 254 -17.20 3.11 -18.46
CA ILE A 254 -18.52 3.16 -19.08
C ILE A 254 -18.40 3.81 -20.45
N THR A 255 -18.84 3.09 -21.48
CA THR A 255 -18.98 3.61 -22.85
C THR A 255 -20.42 4.09 -23.01
N VAL A 256 -20.60 5.33 -23.48
CA VAL A 256 -21.91 5.93 -23.75
C VAL A 256 -22.05 6.15 -25.24
N ASN A 257 -23.02 5.44 -25.85
CA ASN A 257 -23.37 5.58 -27.27
C ASN A 257 -24.44 6.66 -27.43
N VAL A 258 -24.27 7.51 -28.44
CA VAL A 258 -25.25 8.53 -28.80
C VAL A 258 -26.34 7.84 -29.65
N PRO A 259 -27.64 8.00 -29.30
CA PRO A 259 -28.73 7.47 -30.11
C PRO A 259 -28.71 8.00 -31.57
N PRO A 260 -29.21 7.24 -32.53
CA PRO A 260 -29.23 7.65 -33.95
C PRO A 260 -30.16 8.88 -34.15
N VAL A 261 -29.83 9.70 -35.15
CA VAL A 261 -30.72 10.78 -35.59
C VAL A 261 -31.63 10.24 -36.69
N ILE A 262 -32.91 10.06 -36.37
CA ILE A 262 -33.89 9.52 -37.32
C ILE A 262 -34.49 10.66 -38.14
N THR A 263 -34.43 10.54 -39.47
CA THR A 263 -35.11 11.42 -40.40
C THR A 263 -36.20 10.64 -41.13
N VAL A 264 -37.34 11.32 -41.41
CA VAL A 264 -38.51 10.73 -42.06
C VAL A 264 -38.87 11.56 -43.30
N SER A 265 -39.63 10.93 -44.24
CA SER A 265 -40.30 11.67 -45.32
C SER A 265 -41.16 12.82 -44.79
N PRO A 266 -41.31 13.94 -45.53
CA PRO A 266 -42.14 15.04 -45.09
C PRO A 266 -43.62 14.63 -44.96
N ASN A 267 -44.34 15.37 -44.10
CA ASN A 267 -45.80 15.23 -44.01
C ASN A 267 -46.45 15.36 -45.41
N THR A 268 -47.44 14.50 -45.71
CA THR A 268 -48.06 14.48 -47.02
C THR A 268 -49.59 14.41 -46.87
N SER A 269 -50.31 14.74 -47.96
CA SER A 269 -51.77 14.61 -48.06
C SER A 269 -52.11 13.65 -49.20
N ILE A 270 -53.07 12.76 -48.97
CA ILE A 270 -53.57 11.78 -49.94
C ILE A 270 -55.09 11.85 -49.94
N CYS A 271 -55.74 11.47 -51.05
CA CYS A 271 -57.18 11.26 -51.07
C CYS A 271 -57.54 9.94 -50.37
N LEU A 272 -58.74 9.86 -49.81
CA LEU A 272 -59.27 8.64 -49.23
C LEU A 272 -59.19 7.46 -50.22
N GLY A 273 -58.46 6.38 -49.78
CA GLY A 273 -58.22 5.18 -50.57
C GLY A 273 -56.90 5.17 -51.36
N GLU A 274 -56.16 6.28 -51.37
CA GLU A 274 -54.81 6.33 -51.97
C GLU A 274 -53.75 5.81 -51.03
N THR A 275 -52.58 5.50 -51.62
CA THR A 275 -51.42 4.99 -50.90
C THR A 275 -50.25 5.96 -51.07
N THR A 276 -49.51 6.16 -49.97
CA THR A 276 -48.27 6.94 -49.98
C THR A 276 -47.12 6.09 -49.43
N ILE A 277 -45.86 6.43 -49.81
CA ILE A 277 -44.65 5.78 -49.31
C ILE A 277 -44.05 6.64 -48.20
N LEU A 278 -43.86 6.04 -47.05
CA LEU A 278 -43.15 6.63 -45.93
C LEU A 278 -41.74 6.06 -45.91
N THR A 279 -40.74 6.93 -45.81
CA THR A 279 -39.33 6.53 -45.74
C THR A 279 -38.69 7.06 -44.43
N SER A 280 -37.69 6.31 -43.97
CA SER A 280 -36.91 6.68 -42.76
C SER A 280 -35.44 6.35 -43.00
N ASN A 281 -34.54 7.17 -42.46
CA ASN A 281 -33.10 7.00 -42.53
C ASN A 281 -32.46 7.34 -41.18
N GLY A 282 -31.19 6.93 -40.99
CA GLY A 282 -30.39 7.27 -39.80
C GLY A 282 -30.16 6.10 -38.84
N ALA A 283 -30.77 4.92 -39.06
CA ALA A 283 -30.59 3.73 -38.25
C ALA A 283 -30.34 2.45 -39.11
N VAL A 284 -30.17 1.33 -38.44
CA VAL A 284 -29.97 0.00 -39.09
C VAL A 284 -31.29 -0.77 -39.16
N GLN A 285 -32.13 -0.63 -38.13
CA GLN A 285 -33.44 -1.27 -38.06
C GLN A 285 -34.52 -0.21 -37.82
N TYR A 286 -35.74 -0.44 -38.37
CA TYR A 286 -36.88 0.46 -38.25
C TYR A 286 -38.13 -0.28 -37.85
N ASN A 287 -38.93 0.32 -36.96
CA ASN A 287 -40.20 -0.22 -36.51
C ASN A 287 -41.29 0.88 -36.57
N TRP A 288 -42.36 0.69 -37.30
CA TRP A 288 -43.41 1.66 -37.53
C TRP A 288 -44.67 1.36 -36.70
N SER A 289 -45.35 2.38 -36.25
CA SER A 289 -46.62 2.29 -35.54
C SER A 289 -47.51 3.53 -35.84
N PRO A 290 -48.83 3.39 -35.95
CA PRO A 290 -49.65 2.18 -35.94
C PRO A 290 -49.44 1.32 -37.21
N THR A 291 -49.62 0.01 -37.12
CA THR A 291 -49.35 -0.94 -38.22
C THR A 291 -50.55 -1.27 -39.12
N SER A 292 -51.78 -0.98 -38.66
CA SER A 292 -53.01 -1.44 -39.28
C SER A 292 -53.24 -1.00 -40.74
N THR A 293 -52.61 0.09 -41.14
CA THR A 293 -52.70 0.72 -42.46
C THR A 293 -51.37 0.76 -43.21
N LEU A 294 -50.38 0.03 -42.71
CA LEU A 294 -49.07 -0.09 -43.32
C LEU A 294 -48.90 -1.43 -44.03
N SER A 295 -48.11 -1.44 -45.12
CA SER A 295 -47.69 -2.68 -45.81
C SER A 295 -46.78 -3.57 -44.99
N SER A 296 -46.00 -2.96 -44.08
CA SER A 296 -45.08 -3.63 -43.14
C SER A 296 -44.93 -2.78 -41.88
N SER A 297 -44.68 -3.44 -40.76
CA SER A 297 -44.28 -2.74 -39.50
C SER A 297 -42.78 -2.49 -39.47
N THR A 298 -41.98 -3.04 -40.35
CA THR A 298 -40.50 -2.94 -40.34
C THR A 298 -39.97 -2.53 -41.71
N GLY A 299 -38.75 -1.97 -41.69
CA GLY A 299 -38.01 -1.53 -42.87
C GLY A 299 -37.91 0.00 -42.97
N ASN A 300 -36.94 0.43 -43.77
CA ASN A 300 -36.70 1.85 -44.04
C ASN A 300 -37.69 2.52 -45.00
N SER A 301 -38.56 1.74 -45.62
CA SER A 301 -39.63 2.21 -46.53
C SER A 301 -40.83 1.31 -46.37
N VAL A 302 -42.01 1.94 -46.17
CA VAL A 302 -43.30 1.26 -46.00
C VAL A 302 -44.38 2.02 -46.79
N SER A 303 -45.38 1.31 -47.33
CA SER A 303 -46.56 1.94 -47.92
C SER A 303 -47.66 2.13 -46.86
N ALA A 304 -48.25 3.29 -46.85
CA ALA A 304 -49.33 3.64 -45.93
C ALA A 304 -50.65 3.94 -46.71
N THR A 305 -51.77 3.36 -46.29
CA THR A 305 -53.11 3.54 -46.85
C THR A 305 -54.11 3.84 -45.72
N PRO A 306 -53.96 4.96 -45.02
CA PRO A 306 -54.84 5.32 -43.91
C PRO A 306 -56.20 5.77 -44.45
N THR A 307 -57.26 5.47 -43.69
CA THR A 307 -58.65 5.91 -44.01
C THR A 307 -59.02 7.23 -43.29
N THR A 308 -58.18 7.68 -42.34
CA THR A 308 -58.27 8.93 -41.62
C THR A 308 -56.89 9.54 -41.43
N THR A 309 -56.79 10.84 -41.24
CA THR A 309 -55.50 11.50 -40.95
C THR A 309 -54.81 10.77 -39.81
N THR A 310 -53.60 10.25 -40.08
CA THR A 310 -52.85 9.37 -39.19
C THR A 310 -51.42 9.88 -38.99
N SER A 311 -50.96 9.89 -37.75
CA SER A 311 -49.58 10.11 -37.39
C SER A 311 -48.87 8.77 -37.23
N TYR A 312 -47.84 8.52 -38.00
CA TYR A 312 -46.98 7.34 -37.91
C TYR A 312 -45.72 7.68 -37.14
N LEU A 313 -45.40 6.87 -36.13
CA LEU A 313 -44.15 6.92 -35.37
C LEU A 313 -43.22 5.82 -35.90
N VAL A 314 -42.00 6.18 -36.20
CA VAL A 314 -40.93 5.21 -36.48
C VAL A 314 -39.88 5.21 -35.36
N THR A 315 -39.54 4.05 -34.86
CA THR A 315 -38.41 3.81 -33.97
C THR A 315 -37.25 3.23 -34.79
N GLY A 316 -36.15 3.96 -34.87
CA GLY A 316 -34.95 3.50 -35.52
C GLY A 316 -33.94 3.05 -34.47
N THR A 317 -33.31 1.88 -34.68
CA THR A 317 -32.29 1.30 -33.78
C THR A 317 -30.98 1.18 -34.55
N ASP A 318 -29.88 1.66 -33.98
CA ASP A 318 -28.54 1.59 -34.57
C ASP A 318 -27.84 0.24 -34.31
N ALA A 319 -26.58 0.12 -34.75
CA ALA A 319 -25.76 -1.09 -34.56
C ALA A 319 -25.37 -1.33 -33.08
N ASN A 320 -25.45 -0.31 -32.23
CA ASN A 320 -25.16 -0.37 -30.79
C ASN A 320 -26.40 -0.65 -29.94
N SER A 321 -27.54 -0.93 -30.60
CA SER A 321 -28.87 -1.11 -29.97
C SER A 321 -29.46 0.16 -29.34
N CYS A 322 -28.91 1.33 -29.66
CA CYS A 322 -29.49 2.61 -29.24
C CYS A 322 -30.63 2.99 -30.19
N SER A 323 -31.73 3.50 -29.61
CA SER A 323 -32.93 3.83 -30.39
C SER A 323 -33.34 5.28 -30.27
N ALA A 324 -33.94 5.81 -31.33
CA ALA A 324 -34.58 7.10 -31.36
C ALA A 324 -35.84 7.04 -32.18
N THR A 325 -36.74 8.03 -32.06
CA THR A 325 -38.01 8.07 -32.73
C THR A 325 -38.17 9.33 -33.57
N ALA A 326 -38.96 9.19 -34.65
CA ALA A 326 -39.43 10.33 -35.43
C ALA A 326 -40.89 10.07 -35.86
N SER A 327 -41.66 11.12 -36.22
CA SER A 327 -43.05 10.98 -36.64
C SER A 327 -43.31 11.68 -37.98
N VAL A 328 -44.24 11.12 -38.76
CA VAL A 328 -44.70 11.69 -40.00
C VAL A 328 -46.26 11.63 -40.04
N ILE A 329 -46.89 12.68 -40.52
CA ILE A 329 -48.34 12.76 -40.62
C ILE A 329 -48.78 12.58 -42.08
N VAL A 330 -49.72 11.67 -42.30
CA VAL A 330 -50.47 11.53 -43.57
C VAL A 330 -51.86 12.09 -43.36
N ASN A 331 -52.14 13.23 -44.02
CA ASN A 331 -53.44 13.82 -44.04
C ASN A 331 -54.33 13.11 -45.07
N VAL A 332 -55.51 12.67 -44.68
CA VAL A 332 -56.49 12.04 -45.60
C VAL A 332 -57.58 13.06 -45.92
N LEU A 333 -57.65 13.40 -47.18
CA LEU A 333 -58.67 14.30 -47.71
C LEU A 333 -59.90 13.49 -48.15
N PRO A 334 -61.12 13.95 -47.84
CA PRO A 334 -62.34 13.29 -48.31
C PRO A 334 -62.46 13.36 -49.84
N LEU A 335 -63.04 12.36 -50.43
CA LEU A 335 -63.37 12.38 -51.87
C LEU A 335 -64.46 13.42 -52.11
N PRO A 336 -64.38 14.12 -53.24
CA PRO A 336 -65.43 15.07 -53.61
C PRO A 336 -66.81 14.34 -53.83
N ILE A 337 -67.85 14.94 -53.36
CA ILE A 337 -69.24 14.44 -53.61
C ILE A 337 -69.70 14.99 -54.97
N LEU A 338 -69.66 14.14 -55.96
CA LEU A 338 -70.09 14.49 -57.30
C LEU A 338 -71.64 14.45 -57.39
N GLN A 339 -72.20 15.53 -57.91
CA GLN A 339 -73.65 15.62 -58.19
C GLN A 339 -73.86 15.82 -59.69
N LEU A 340 -74.73 15.03 -60.25
CA LEU A 340 -75.22 15.15 -61.64
C LEU A 340 -76.65 15.62 -61.64
N SER A 341 -76.96 16.59 -62.53
CA SER A 341 -78.31 17.09 -62.70
C SER A 341 -78.60 17.26 -64.21
N PRO A 342 -79.79 16.75 -64.65
CA PRO A 342 -80.73 15.87 -63.98
C PRO A 342 -80.11 14.44 -63.76
N ILE A 343 -80.58 13.72 -62.73
CA ILE A 343 -80.08 12.34 -62.38
C ILE A 343 -80.66 11.28 -63.37
N ALA A 344 -81.71 11.64 -64.11
CA ALA A 344 -82.29 10.86 -65.19
C ALA A 344 -82.98 11.84 -66.16
N ALA A 345 -82.93 11.59 -67.45
CA ALA A 345 -83.61 12.32 -68.52
C ALA A 345 -84.17 11.38 -69.55
N THR A 346 -85.37 11.65 -70.03
CA THR A 346 -86.00 10.96 -71.17
C THR A 346 -86.11 11.96 -72.31
N LEU A 347 -85.61 11.65 -73.49
CA LEU A 347 -85.61 12.51 -74.68
C LEU A 347 -86.36 11.86 -75.86
N CYS A 348 -87.03 12.66 -76.64
CA CYS A 348 -87.53 12.25 -77.96
C CYS A 348 -86.37 12.36 -78.94
N ASP A 349 -86.56 11.60 -80.09
CA ASP A 349 -85.48 11.60 -81.15
C ASP A 349 -85.32 13.05 -81.67
N GLY A 350 -84.05 13.52 -81.64
CA GLY A 350 -83.60 14.85 -82.06
C GLY A 350 -83.60 15.90 -81.01
N GLU A 351 -83.97 15.63 -79.72
CA GLU A 351 -83.87 16.55 -78.59
C GLU A 351 -82.52 16.40 -77.86
N SER A 352 -82.13 17.40 -77.07
CA SER A 352 -80.94 17.42 -76.25
C SER A 352 -81.28 17.85 -74.83
N VAL A 353 -80.49 17.32 -73.85
CA VAL A 353 -80.57 17.76 -72.46
C VAL A 353 -79.15 18.18 -72.00
N THR A 354 -79.06 19.22 -71.33
CA THR A 354 -77.84 19.64 -70.71
C THR A 354 -77.61 18.89 -69.41
N LEU A 355 -76.58 18.14 -69.33
CA LEU A 355 -76.13 17.50 -68.07
C LEU A 355 -75.17 18.44 -67.39
N THR A 356 -75.41 18.76 -66.13
CA THR A 356 -74.49 19.55 -65.30
C THR A 356 -73.84 18.66 -64.23
N ALA A 357 -72.55 18.75 -64.02
CA ALA A 357 -71.84 18.13 -62.94
C ALA A 357 -71.37 19.23 -61.96
N SER A 358 -71.43 18.94 -60.65
CA SER A 358 -70.88 19.81 -59.58
C SER A 358 -70.29 18.97 -58.47
N GLY A 359 -69.55 19.58 -57.55
CA GLY A 359 -68.97 18.95 -56.38
C GLY A 359 -67.43 18.65 -56.50
N ALA A 360 -66.84 19.02 -57.63
CA ALA A 360 -65.37 19.01 -57.80
C ALA A 360 -64.91 20.27 -58.58
N ASN A 361 -63.72 20.73 -58.39
CA ASN A 361 -63.01 21.69 -59.25
C ASN A 361 -62.32 20.88 -60.38
N THR A 362 -62.56 21.26 -61.61
CA THR A 362 -61.95 20.64 -62.76
C THR A 362 -60.49 21.06 -62.93
#